data_310aeccef3c4c299e7ffbc187f411ac7
#
_entry.id   310aeccef3c4c299e7ffbc187f411ac7
#
_cell.length_a   1.000
_cell.length_b   1.000
_cell.length_c   1.000
_cell.angle_alpha   90.00
_cell.angle_beta   90.00
_cell.angle_gamma   90.00
#
_symmetry.space_group_name_H-M   'P 1'
#
loop_
_entity.id
_entity.type
_entity.pdbx_description
1 polymer ?
#
loop_
_entity_poly.entity_id
_entity_poly.type
_entity_poly.pdbx_seq_one_letter_code
_entity_poly.pdbx_strand_id
1 'polypeptide(L)'
;MHPSHGAEPCDRRRFLLCAVAASLALSISALNAQVEDISKEDASFLLTAIETIEKHSLRPFTQPEIVAGAYTELRRALGEKYRAHFSVGIPPDADLDLAGNIYVDAIRNAGKSAPQGARDFAVRVLIERSLNLFLATLDEYSEFIPSSVAPDILKLQRNTEYVGIGVELTRGEDGLVCMPYPSENASLAGVRKGDLLLQIEGGETRKMTIYEAAQRLRGKAGTKIRLSVRHGGPQGDDEDLSIERAKTQRAPLEIRPDKGFGHHIRISAITPTTAKALKQELLALGPDKPLLLDFRGNPGGEFDDSIRVAQLFLPKGTPIATLERRGGKQKSISETATPYVPSRLTILQDELTASGAELVIAALTAHAPLRARTFGKRTFGKGVVQDSVTLKDGEWGIVKITAFKIYGPNNEDWNEKGLPADNEIPKELIR
;
A
#
# COMPACT_ATOMS: atom_id res chain seq x y z
N MET A 1 8.73 -51.61 -46.97
CA MET A 1 9.49 -50.36 -46.67
C MET A 1 8.57 -49.17 -46.92
N HIS A 2 7.96 -48.63 -45.89
CA HIS A 2 7.25 -47.37 -45.89
C HIS A 2 7.56 -46.67 -44.57
N PRO A 3 7.95 -45.42 -44.54
CA PRO A 3 8.14 -44.68 -43.30
C PRO A 3 6.81 -44.09 -42.82
N SER A 4 6.51 -44.33 -41.56
CA SER A 4 5.41 -43.76 -40.83
C SER A 4 5.69 -42.29 -40.51
N HIS A 5 4.86 -41.36 -40.97
CA HIS A 5 4.84 -39.96 -40.51
C HIS A 5 4.19 -39.93 -39.12
N GLY A 6 4.98 -39.58 -38.12
CA GLY A 6 4.52 -39.21 -36.80
C GLY A 6 3.94 -37.77 -36.85
N ALA A 7 2.66 -37.62 -36.52
CA ALA A 7 2.04 -36.31 -36.29
C ALA A 7 2.51 -35.79 -34.95
N GLU A 8 3.15 -34.61 -34.94
CA GLU A 8 3.45 -33.87 -33.71
C GLU A 8 2.16 -33.49 -32.98
N PRO A 9 2.11 -33.53 -31.64
CA PRO A 9 0.95 -33.13 -30.89
C PRO A 9 0.80 -31.58 -30.97
N CYS A 10 -0.32 -31.17 -31.53
CA CYS A 10 -0.74 -29.77 -31.59
C CYS A 10 -0.75 -29.16 -30.19
N ASP A 11 0.09 -28.17 -29.97
CA ASP A 11 0.26 -27.48 -28.69
C ASP A 11 -1.01 -26.71 -28.30
N ARG A 12 -1.85 -27.33 -27.48
CA ARG A 12 -3.10 -26.73 -26.96
C ARG A 12 -2.88 -25.38 -26.27
N ARG A 13 -1.67 -25.08 -25.80
CA ARG A 13 -1.34 -23.77 -25.20
C ARG A 13 -1.26 -22.66 -26.24
N ARG A 14 -0.77 -22.93 -27.46
CA ARG A 14 -0.75 -21.97 -28.55
C ARG A 14 -2.16 -21.68 -29.09
N PHE A 15 -3.06 -22.65 -29.10
CA PHE A 15 -4.44 -22.45 -29.53
C PHE A 15 -5.24 -21.61 -28.51
N LEU A 16 -5.04 -21.82 -27.19
CA LEU A 16 -5.67 -20.98 -26.17
C LEU A 16 -5.16 -19.53 -26.21
N LEU A 17 -3.85 -19.32 -26.39
CA LEU A 17 -3.26 -17.98 -26.51
C LEU A 17 -3.77 -17.24 -27.77
N CYS A 18 -3.93 -17.92 -28.89
CA CYS A 18 -4.51 -17.34 -30.11
C CYS A 18 -6.01 -17.06 -29.98
N ALA A 19 -6.77 -17.91 -29.28
CA ALA A 19 -8.20 -17.70 -29.07
C ALA A 19 -8.47 -16.55 -28.10
N VAL A 20 -7.66 -16.38 -27.04
CA VAL A 20 -7.72 -15.26 -26.11
C VAL A 20 -7.30 -13.97 -26.81
N ALA A 21 -6.25 -13.99 -27.63
CA ALA A 21 -5.82 -12.82 -28.40
C ALA A 21 -6.85 -12.42 -29.48
N ALA A 22 -7.54 -13.38 -30.09
CA ALA A 22 -8.59 -13.11 -31.09
C ALA A 22 -9.89 -12.59 -30.42
N SER A 23 -10.24 -13.08 -29.25
CA SER A 23 -11.37 -12.58 -28.44
C SER A 23 -11.09 -11.16 -27.92
N LEU A 24 -9.85 -10.88 -27.47
CA LEU A 24 -9.43 -9.52 -27.11
C LEU A 24 -9.49 -8.55 -28.30
N ALA A 25 -9.03 -8.99 -29.48
CA ALA A 25 -9.05 -8.16 -30.69
C ALA A 25 -10.50 -7.85 -31.16
N LEU A 26 -11.45 -8.77 -30.94
CA LEU A 26 -12.86 -8.56 -31.23
C LEU A 26 -13.54 -7.63 -30.22
N SER A 27 -13.23 -7.75 -28.91
CA SER A 27 -13.73 -6.85 -27.88
C SER A 27 -13.19 -5.42 -28.08
N ILE A 28 -11.92 -5.27 -28.43
CA ILE A 28 -11.30 -3.98 -28.76
C ILE A 28 -11.91 -3.39 -30.03
N SER A 29 -12.25 -4.20 -31.04
CA SER A 29 -12.88 -3.70 -32.28
C SER A 29 -14.36 -3.32 -32.10
N ALA A 30 -15.10 -3.98 -31.24
CA ALA A 30 -16.49 -3.62 -30.92
C ALA A 30 -16.56 -2.32 -30.10
N LEU A 31 -15.66 -2.17 -29.08
CA LEU A 31 -15.53 -0.92 -28.31
C LEU A 31 -15.05 0.24 -29.21
N ASN A 32 -14.12 -0.03 -30.15
CA ASN A 32 -13.61 0.98 -31.08
C ASN A 32 -14.61 1.42 -32.17
N ALA A 33 -15.60 0.59 -32.54
CA ALA A 33 -16.52 0.89 -33.61
C ALA A 33 -17.65 1.86 -33.22
N GLN A 34 -17.92 2.06 -31.94
CA GLN A 34 -18.99 2.93 -31.42
C GLN A 34 -18.51 4.16 -30.65
N VAL A 35 -17.18 4.37 -30.52
CA VAL A 35 -16.61 5.41 -29.68
C VAL A 35 -15.97 6.50 -30.53
N GLU A 36 -16.81 7.30 -31.22
CA GLU A 36 -16.32 8.47 -31.99
C GLU A 36 -15.77 9.63 -31.10
N ASP A 37 -16.06 9.67 -29.81
CA ASP A 37 -15.74 10.79 -28.90
C ASP A 37 -14.84 10.43 -27.67
N ILE A 38 -14.57 9.16 -27.41
CA ILE A 38 -13.51 8.77 -26.45
C ILE A 38 -12.25 8.45 -27.26
N SER A 39 -11.12 9.00 -26.85
CA SER A 39 -9.88 8.70 -27.54
C SER A 39 -9.58 7.20 -27.49
N LYS A 40 -8.97 6.64 -28.53
CA LYS A 40 -8.50 5.24 -28.53
C LYS A 40 -7.58 4.97 -27.34
N GLU A 41 -6.86 5.98 -26.91
CA GLU A 41 -5.98 5.90 -25.75
C GLU A 41 -6.74 5.75 -24.44
N ASP A 42 -7.83 6.50 -24.23
CA ASP A 42 -8.65 6.40 -23.02
C ASP A 42 -9.39 5.07 -22.95
N ALA A 43 -9.86 4.54 -24.08
CA ALA A 43 -10.45 3.21 -24.14
C ALA A 43 -9.41 2.11 -23.79
N SER A 44 -8.21 2.21 -24.35
CA SER A 44 -7.12 1.27 -24.05
C SER A 44 -6.68 1.36 -22.59
N PHE A 45 -6.63 2.56 -22.02
CA PHE A 45 -6.34 2.78 -20.61
C PHE A 45 -7.36 2.10 -19.71
N LEU A 46 -8.66 2.32 -19.96
CA LEU A 46 -9.76 1.73 -19.18
C LEU A 46 -9.68 0.20 -19.19
N LEU A 47 -9.55 -0.39 -20.37
CA LEU A 47 -9.45 -1.86 -20.51
C LEU A 47 -8.24 -2.41 -19.77
N THR A 48 -7.06 -1.80 -19.95
CA THR A 48 -5.83 -2.24 -19.25
C THR A 48 -5.97 -2.14 -17.74
N ALA A 49 -6.60 -1.09 -17.22
CA ALA A 49 -6.87 -0.94 -15.79
C ALA A 49 -7.82 -2.02 -15.27
N ILE A 50 -8.92 -2.31 -16.01
CA ILE A 50 -9.91 -3.34 -15.66
C ILE A 50 -9.24 -4.73 -15.64
N GLU A 51 -8.48 -5.10 -16.67
CA GLU A 51 -7.75 -6.35 -16.75
C GLU A 51 -6.73 -6.49 -15.60
N THR A 52 -6.07 -5.40 -15.24
CA THR A 52 -5.14 -5.37 -14.13
C THR A 52 -5.85 -5.63 -12.80
N ILE A 53 -6.99 -4.99 -12.56
CA ILE A 53 -7.80 -5.20 -11.35
C ILE A 53 -8.30 -6.64 -11.29
N GLU A 54 -8.88 -7.17 -12.38
CA GLU A 54 -9.36 -8.54 -12.46
C GLU A 54 -8.25 -9.55 -12.13
N LYS A 55 -7.06 -9.35 -12.71
CA LYS A 55 -5.92 -10.28 -12.58
C LYS A 55 -5.31 -10.27 -11.18
N HIS A 56 -5.16 -9.11 -10.56
CA HIS A 56 -4.38 -8.92 -9.34
C HIS A 56 -5.21 -8.89 -8.07
N SER A 57 -6.52 -8.61 -8.15
CA SER A 57 -7.37 -8.55 -6.96
C SER A 57 -7.41 -9.88 -6.21
N LEU A 58 -7.28 -9.81 -4.89
CA LEU A 58 -7.49 -10.97 -4.00
C LEU A 58 -8.92 -11.50 -4.09
N ARG A 59 -9.91 -10.59 -4.17
CA ARG A 59 -11.31 -10.94 -4.43
C ARG A 59 -11.50 -11.20 -5.93
N PRO A 60 -12.24 -12.26 -6.31
CA PRO A 60 -12.55 -12.49 -7.71
C PRO A 60 -13.58 -11.43 -8.19
N PHE A 61 -13.27 -10.83 -9.33
CA PHE A 61 -14.19 -9.98 -10.08
C PHE A 61 -14.12 -10.36 -11.54
N THR A 62 -15.23 -10.21 -12.24
CA THR A 62 -15.27 -10.19 -13.70
C THR A 62 -15.11 -8.74 -14.20
N GLN A 63 -14.67 -8.59 -15.43
CA GLN A 63 -14.52 -7.24 -16.02
C GLN A 63 -15.83 -6.43 -16.02
N PRO A 64 -17.00 -7.02 -16.38
CA PRO A 64 -18.28 -6.29 -16.26
C PRO A 64 -18.60 -5.83 -14.83
N GLU A 65 -18.29 -6.64 -13.80
CA GLU A 65 -18.50 -6.26 -12.40
C GLU A 65 -17.62 -5.06 -12.00
N ILE A 66 -16.39 -4.99 -12.49
CA ILE A 66 -15.48 -3.86 -12.24
C ILE A 66 -16.03 -2.59 -12.90
N VAL A 67 -16.49 -2.68 -14.16
CA VAL A 67 -17.12 -1.57 -14.89
C VAL A 67 -18.37 -1.09 -14.17
N ALA A 68 -19.26 -2.01 -13.78
CA ALA A 68 -20.49 -1.69 -13.06
C ALA A 68 -20.23 -1.05 -11.69
N GLY A 69 -19.21 -1.52 -10.99
CA GLY A 69 -18.77 -0.94 -9.73
C GLY A 69 -18.24 0.48 -9.91
N ALA A 70 -17.32 0.69 -10.85
CA ALA A 70 -16.75 2.00 -11.16
C ALA A 70 -17.84 3.02 -11.60
N TYR A 71 -18.77 2.57 -12.43
CA TYR A 71 -19.95 3.35 -12.82
C TYR A 71 -20.80 3.78 -11.62
N THR A 72 -21.11 2.83 -10.75
CA THR A 72 -22.00 3.05 -9.60
C THR A 72 -21.36 4.05 -8.62
N GLU A 73 -20.09 3.90 -8.32
CA GLU A 73 -19.39 4.76 -7.38
C GLU A 73 -19.19 6.18 -7.96
N LEU A 74 -18.88 6.29 -9.24
CA LEU A 74 -18.80 7.61 -9.88
C LEU A 74 -20.17 8.32 -9.85
N ARG A 75 -21.26 7.60 -10.17
CA ARG A 75 -22.62 8.15 -10.08
C ARG A 75 -22.95 8.67 -8.68
N ARG A 76 -22.55 7.95 -7.62
CA ARG A 76 -22.76 8.40 -6.23
C ARG A 76 -21.97 9.65 -5.89
N ALA A 77 -20.75 9.77 -6.40
CA ALA A 77 -19.86 10.88 -6.13
C ALA A 77 -20.16 12.17 -6.90
N LEU A 78 -20.90 12.07 -8.00
CA LEU A 78 -21.27 13.22 -8.82
C LEU A 78 -22.49 13.95 -8.24
N GLY A 79 -22.47 15.30 -8.36
CA GLY A 79 -23.60 16.14 -8.03
C GLY A 79 -24.84 15.82 -8.89
N GLU A 80 -26.02 16.21 -8.41
CA GLU A 80 -27.32 15.88 -9.00
C GLU A 80 -27.42 16.20 -10.51
N LYS A 81 -26.90 17.35 -10.92
CA LYS A 81 -26.85 17.77 -12.33
C LYS A 81 -26.17 16.75 -13.25
N TYR A 82 -25.06 16.16 -12.81
CA TYR A 82 -24.29 15.20 -13.62
C TYR A 82 -24.77 13.78 -13.42
N ARG A 83 -25.38 13.46 -12.28
CA ARG A 83 -25.98 12.16 -11.99
C ARG A 83 -27.06 11.76 -12.99
N ALA A 84 -27.74 12.74 -13.62
CA ALA A 84 -28.72 12.48 -14.64
C ALA A 84 -28.15 11.71 -15.87
N HIS A 85 -26.87 11.89 -16.19
CA HIS A 85 -26.21 11.16 -17.28
C HIS A 85 -25.93 9.67 -16.93
N PHE A 86 -26.04 9.30 -15.67
CA PHE A 86 -25.92 7.94 -15.14
C PHE A 86 -27.29 7.35 -14.79
N SER A 87 -28.34 7.68 -15.56
CA SER A 87 -29.71 7.25 -15.31
C SER A 87 -29.96 5.78 -15.69
N VAL A 88 -29.24 5.27 -16.70
CA VAL A 88 -29.33 3.88 -17.13
C VAL A 88 -28.39 3.04 -16.20
N GLY A 89 -28.98 2.08 -15.46
CA GLY A 89 -28.18 1.14 -14.66
C GLY A 89 -27.53 0.09 -15.57
N ILE A 90 -26.33 -0.38 -15.17
CA ILE A 90 -25.71 -1.55 -15.81
C ILE A 90 -26.41 -2.79 -15.26
N PRO A 91 -27.02 -3.65 -16.10
CA PRO A 91 -27.66 -4.88 -15.64
C PRO A 91 -26.64 -5.84 -14.97
N PRO A 92 -27.07 -6.62 -13.97
CA PRO A 92 -26.17 -7.56 -13.28
C PRO A 92 -25.61 -8.67 -14.18
N ASP A 93 -26.32 -9.00 -15.26
CA ASP A 93 -25.98 -10.01 -16.26
C ASP A 93 -25.37 -9.41 -17.54
N ALA A 94 -25.05 -8.11 -17.53
CA ALA A 94 -24.41 -7.44 -18.66
C ALA A 94 -23.05 -8.09 -18.96
N ASP A 95 -22.79 -8.31 -20.25
CA ASP A 95 -21.44 -8.59 -20.72
C ASP A 95 -20.56 -7.32 -20.71
N LEU A 96 -19.28 -7.47 -21.05
CA LEU A 96 -18.33 -6.35 -21.04
C LEU A 96 -18.72 -5.26 -22.06
N ASP A 97 -19.24 -5.65 -23.21
CA ASP A 97 -19.61 -4.71 -24.28
C ASP A 97 -20.81 -3.84 -23.85
N LEU A 98 -21.83 -4.45 -23.29
CA LEU A 98 -23.00 -3.71 -22.80
C LEU A 98 -22.62 -2.82 -21.59
N ALA A 99 -21.92 -3.36 -20.63
CA ALA A 99 -21.47 -2.62 -19.46
C ALA A 99 -20.56 -1.44 -19.86
N GLY A 100 -19.60 -1.69 -20.76
CA GLY A 100 -18.68 -0.69 -21.29
C GLY A 100 -19.38 0.42 -22.06
N ASN A 101 -20.34 0.10 -22.90
CA ASN A 101 -21.09 1.09 -23.67
C ASN A 101 -21.92 2.02 -22.75
N ILE A 102 -22.64 1.47 -21.77
CA ILE A 102 -23.40 2.27 -20.79
C ILE A 102 -22.47 3.20 -20.01
N TYR A 103 -21.34 2.67 -19.55
CA TYR A 103 -20.35 3.44 -18.80
C TYR A 103 -19.75 4.58 -19.62
N VAL A 104 -19.29 4.27 -20.83
CA VAL A 104 -18.66 5.22 -21.75
C VAL A 104 -19.64 6.34 -22.14
N ASP A 105 -20.88 6.00 -22.45
CA ASP A 105 -21.91 6.99 -22.79
C ASP A 105 -22.23 7.94 -21.65
N ALA A 106 -22.29 7.43 -20.42
CA ALA A 106 -22.53 8.26 -19.24
C ALA A 106 -21.37 9.24 -18.98
N ILE A 107 -20.11 8.77 -19.06
CA ILE A 107 -18.93 9.62 -18.89
C ILE A 107 -18.85 10.70 -19.98
N ARG A 108 -19.07 10.32 -21.24
CA ARG A 108 -19.07 11.24 -22.38
C ARG A 108 -20.10 12.35 -22.19
N ASN A 109 -21.32 12.00 -21.82
CA ASN A 109 -22.41 12.95 -21.63
C ASN A 109 -22.16 13.87 -20.42
N ALA A 110 -21.61 13.33 -19.33
CA ALA A 110 -21.20 14.14 -18.17
C ALA A 110 -20.10 15.14 -18.56
N GLY A 111 -19.10 14.72 -19.33
CA GLY A 111 -18.04 15.58 -19.83
C GLY A 111 -18.54 16.71 -20.74
N LYS A 112 -19.44 16.39 -21.69
CA LYS A 112 -20.07 17.38 -22.60
C LYS A 112 -20.93 18.42 -21.87
N SER A 113 -21.52 18.05 -20.74
CA SER A 113 -22.36 18.93 -19.92
C SER A 113 -21.59 19.79 -18.93
N ALA A 114 -20.29 19.60 -18.82
CA ALA A 114 -19.43 20.37 -17.94
C ALA A 114 -19.14 21.76 -18.50
N PRO A 115 -18.89 22.78 -17.65
CA PRO A 115 -18.43 24.08 -18.10
C PRO A 115 -17.13 23.96 -18.92
N GLN A 116 -17.02 24.79 -19.96
CA GLN A 116 -15.82 24.81 -20.79
C GLN A 116 -14.56 25.08 -19.93
N GLY A 117 -13.56 24.21 -20.02
CA GLY A 117 -12.33 24.29 -19.22
C GLY A 117 -12.40 23.63 -17.84
N ALA A 118 -13.51 22.98 -17.48
CA ALA A 118 -13.60 22.20 -16.24
C ALA A 118 -12.77 20.92 -16.36
N ARG A 119 -11.51 20.97 -15.92
CA ARG A 119 -10.55 19.84 -15.98
C ARG A 119 -11.06 18.58 -15.27
N ASP A 120 -11.82 18.76 -14.18
CA ASP A 120 -12.37 17.65 -13.38
C ASP A 120 -13.39 16.78 -14.12
N PHE A 121 -13.84 17.22 -15.29
CA PHE A 121 -14.79 16.52 -16.16
C PHE A 121 -14.19 16.06 -17.49
N ALA A 122 -12.88 16.14 -17.65
CA ALA A 122 -12.21 15.47 -18.75
C ALA A 122 -12.45 13.96 -18.66
N VAL A 123 -12.67 13.29 -19.79
CA VAL A 123 -12.99 11.85 -19.84
C VAL A 123 -11.98 11.03 -19.06
N ARG A 124 -10.69 11.27 -19.25
CA ARG A 124 -9.61 10.60 -18.52
C ARG A 124 -9.76 10.76 -17.01
N VAL A 125 -10.00 11.97 -16.52
CA VAL A 125 -10.15 12.27 -15.09
C VAL A 125 -11.36 11.56 -14.49
N LEU A 126 -12.48 11.49 -15.24
CA LEU A 126 -13.67 10.76 -14.80
C LEU A 126 -13.42 9.26 -14.73
N ILE A 127 -12.69 8.68 -15.69
CA ILE A 127 -12.30 7.27 -15.65
C ILE A 127 -11.38 7.00 -14.43
N GLU A 128 -10.31 7.76 -14.26
CA GLU A 128 -9.39 7.62 -13.12
C GLU A 128 -10.13 7.73 -11.77
N ARG A 129 -11.03 8.72 -11.67
CA ARG A 129 -11.85 8.91 -10.47
C ARG A 129 -12.78 7.74 -10.21
N SER A 130 -13.42 7.18 -11.23
CA SER A 130 -14.33 6.04 -11.08
C SER A 130 -13.59 4.78 -10.64
N LEU A 131 -12.41 4.52 -11.22
CA LEU A 131 -11.55 3.40 -10.82
C LEU A 131 -11.09 3.55 -9.37
N ASN A 132 -10.67 4.76 -8.97
CA ASN A 132 -10.24 5.00 -7.59
C ASN A 132 -11.39 4.83 -6.59
N LEU A 133 -12.59 5.33 -6.91
CA LEU A 133 -13.77 5.14 -6.08
C LEU A 133 -14.17 3.67 -5.95
N PHE A 134 -14.10 2.91 -7.04
CA PHE A 134 -14.34 1.47 -6.99
C PHE A 134 -13.31 0.75 -6.13
N LEU A 135 -12.03 1.01 -6.34
CA LEU A 135 -10.95 0.39 -5.55
C LEU A 135 -11.08 0.69 -4.06
N ALA A 136 -11.48 1.90 -3.70
CA ALA A 136 -11.74 2.28 -2.31
C ALA A 136 -12.91 1.51 -1.66
N THR A 137 -13.78 0.86 -2.44
CA THR A 137 -14.83 -0.03 -1.88
C THR A 137 -14.32 -1.43 -1.56
N LEU A 138 -13.15 -1.81 -2.06
CA LEU A 138 -12.59 -3.14 -1.85
C LEU A 138 -11.93 -3.25 -0.48
N ASP A 139 -11.13 -2.28 -0.11
CA ASP A 139 -10.44 -2.13 1.16
C ASP A 139 -9.81 -0.72 1.27
N GLU A 140 -9.24 -0.40 2.43
CA GLU A 140 -8.61 0.90 2.70
C GLU A 140 -7.23 1.09 2.06
N TYR A 141 -6.68 0.07 1.39
CA TYR A 141 -5.33 0.05 0.83
C TYR A 141 -5.30 0.07 -0.69
N SER A 142 -6.42 -0.30 -1.32
CA SER A 142 -6.55 -0.35 -2.78
C SER A 142 -6.87 1.02 -3.34
N GLU A 143 -6.10 1.47 -4.34
CA GLU A 143 -6.25 2.79 -4.93
C GLU A 143 -5.71 2.85 -6.36
N PHE A 144 -6.22 3.81 -7.13
CA PHE A 144 -5.63 4.19 -8.41
C PHE A 144 -4.79 5.45 -8.23
N ILE A 145 -3.52 5.40 -8.63
CA ILE A 145 -2.58 6.51 -8.57
C ILE A 145 -2.46 7.13 -9.96
N PRO A 146 -2.93 8.37 -10.16
CA PRO A 146 -2.93 9.04 -11.47
C PRO A 146 -1.54 9.20 -12.07
N SER A 147 -1.47 9.29 -13.39
CA SER A 147 -0.23 9.54 -14.14
C SER A 147 0.51 10.81 -13.73
N SER A 148 -0.22 11.81 -13.24
CA SER A 148 0.37 13.06 -12.73
C SER A 148 1.21 12.87 -11.46
N VAL A 149 1.00 11.76 -10.73
CA VAL A 149 1.64 11.45 -9.44
C VAL A 149 2.56 10.23 -9.54
N ALA A 150 2.23 9.27 -10.42
CA ALA A 150 2.94 8.01 -10.58
C ALA A 150 4.47 8.12 -10.77
N PRO A 151 5.00 9.05 -11.61
CA PRO A 151 6.44 9.19 -11.80
C PRO A 151 7.20 9.53 -10.52
N ASP A 152 6.58 10.33 -9.65
CA ASP A 152 7.20 10.71 -8.38
C ASP A 152 7.19 9.55 -7.38
N ILE A 153 6.14 8.75 -7.38
CA ILE A 153 6.06 7.53 -6.56
C ILE A 153 7.11 6.51 -7.00
N LEU A 154 7.25 6.28 -8.31
CA LEU A 154 8.28 5.38 -8.84
C LEU A 154 9.70 5.84 -8.52
N LYS A 155 9.96 7.15 -8.55
CA LYS A 155 11.24 7.71 -8.10
C LYS A 155 11.50 7.45 -6.62
N LEU A 156 10.46 7.53 -5.79
CA LEU A 156 10.57 7.32 -4.35
C LEU A 156 10.82 5.86 -3.98
N GLN A 157 10.21 4.93 -4.68
CA GLN A 157 10.47 3.50 -4.48
C GLN A 157 11.93 3.14 -4.80
N ARG A 158 12.57 3.90 -5.71
CA ARG A 158 13.98 3.71 -6.11
C ARG A 158 14.98 4.45 -5.20
N ASN A 159 14.55 5.50 -4.51
CA ASN A 159 15.43 6.34 -3.68
C ASN A 159 15.11 6.19 -2.20
N THR A 160 16.11 5.83 -1.40
CA THR A 160 16.03 5.83 0.07
C THR A 160 16.14 7.24 0.67
N GLU A 161 16.46 8.24 -0.14
CA GLU A 161 16.62 9.64 0.26
C GLU A 161 15.51 10.50 -0.34
N TYR A 162 14.79 11.23 0.47
CA TYR A 162 13.84 12.24 0.01
C TYR A 162 14.00 13.55 0.78
N VAL A 163 13.60 14.66 0.16
CA VAL A 163 13.57 15.97 0.79
C VAL A 163 12.14 16.29 1.19
N GLY A 164 11.91 16.44 2.48
CA GLY A 164 10.59 16.71 3.06
C GLY A 164 10.73 17.22 4.50
N ILE A 165 9.71 17.00 5.30
CA ILE A 165 9.67 17.45 6.69
C ILE A 165 9.87 16.34 7.73
N GLY A 166 10.02 15.08 7.29
CA GLY A 166 10.19 13.95 8.20
C GLY A 166 8.89 13.51 8.88
N VAL A 167 7.80 13.40 8.11
CA VAL A 167 6.51 12.88 8.56
C VAL A 167 6.01 11.79 7.62
N GLU A 168 5.39 10.78 8.18
CA GLU A 168 4.55 9.83 7.46
C GLU A 168 3.09 10.22 7.64
N LEU A 169 2.27 9.96 6.63
CA LEU A 169 0.83 10.21 6.67
C LEU A 169 0.08 8.89 6.60
N THR A 170 -0.98 8.77 7.40
CA THR A 170 -1.95 7.69 7.33
C THR A 170 -3.36 8.24 7.14
N ARG A 171 -4.30 7.42 6.65
CA ARG A 171 -5.71 7.81 6.53
C ARG A 171 -6.44 7.39 7.80
N GLY A 172 -6.98 8.36 8.54
CA GLY A 172 -7.94 8.13 9.62
C GLY A 172 -9.36 8.46 9.17
N GLU A 173 -10.34 8.22 10.05
CA GLU A 173 -11.77 8.53 9.80
C GLU A 173 -12.01 10.02 9.50
N ASP A 174 -11.31 10.92 10.20
CA ASP A 174 -11.48 12.37 10.10
C ASP A 174 -10.56 13.03 9.06
N GLY A 175 -9.65 12.31 8.45
CA GLY A 175 -8.71 12.87 7.48
C GLY A 175 -7.32 12.26 7.52
N LEU A 176 -6.32 13.03 7.10
CA LEU A 176 -4.92 12.61 7.12
C LEU A 176 -4.31 12.80 8.51
N VAL A 177 -3.67 11.74 9.02
CA VAL A 177 -3.05 11.70 10.34
C VAL A 177 -1.55 11.72 10.21
N CYS A 178 -0.88 12.58 10.99
CA CYS A 178 0.56 12.77 11.01
C CYS A 178 1.26 11.76 11.92
N MET A 179 2.34 11.20 11.40
CA MET A 179 3.26 10.30 12.09
C MET A 179 4.68 10.84 11.93
N PRO A 180 5.08 11.87 12.73
CA PRO A 180 6.39 12.47 12.60
C PRO A 180 7.49 11.50 13.06
N TYR A 181 8.59 11.46 12.30
CA TYR A 181 9.76 10.72 12.73
C TYR A 181 10.47 11.46 13.86
N PRO A 182 10.89 10.74 14.91
CA PRO A 182 11.66 11.35 15.98
C PRO A 182 12.91 12.07 15.46
N SER A 183 13.18 13.24 16.01
CA SER A 183 14.34 14.09 15.65
C SER A 183 14.33 14.68 14.24
N GLU A 184 13.27 14.47 13.44
CA GLU A 184 13.09 15.12 12.16
C GLU A 184 12.34 16.46 12.31
N ASN A 185 12.42 17.30 11.28
CA ASN A 185 11.95 18.67 11.34
C ASN A 185 10.47 18.83 11.72
N ALA A 186 9.59 17.92 11.29
CA ALA A 186 8.19 17.94 11.70
C ALA A 186 8.04 17.76 13.21
N SER A 187 8.73 16.76 13.79
CA SER A 187 8.71 16.51 15.23
C SER A 187 9.32 17.66 16.03
N LEU A 188 10.44 18.21 15.56
CA LEU A 188 11.11 19.36 16.21
C LEU A 188 10.28 20.64 16.14
N ALA A 189 9.46 20.80 15.11
CA ALA A 189 8.57 21.95 14.94
C ALA A 189 7.25 21.82 15.72
N GLY A 190 6.97 20.71 16.38
CA GLY A 190 5.79 20.54 17.22
C GLY A 190 4.73 19.57 16.67
N VAL A 191 4.88 19.01 15.47
CA VAL A 191 3.96 17.96 14.98
C VAL A 191 4.06 16.75 15.88
N ARG A 192 2.93 16.26 16.36
CA ARG A 192 2.82 15.13 17.28
C ARG A 192 2.23 13.91 16.55
N LYS A 193 2.55 12.75 17.07
CA LYS A 193 1.95 11.50 16.61
C LYS A 193 0.44 11.52 16.82
N GLY A 194 -0.32 11.24 15.76
CA GLY A 194 -1.78 11.24 15.81
C GLY A 194 -2.43 12.58 15.50
N ASP A 195 -1.65 13.63 15.20
CA ASP A 195 -2.20 14.91 14.79
C ASP A 195 -2.95 14.81 13.47
N LEU A 196 -4.11 15.45 13.40
CA LEU A 196 -4.87 15.57 12.16
C LEU A 196 -4.28 16.69 11.31
N LEU A 197 -3.84 16.38 10.10
CA LEU A 197 -3.34 17.37 9.14
C LEU A 197 -4.52 18.08 8.48
N LEU A 198 -4.74 19.36 8.79
CA LEU A 198 -5.87 20.13 8.30
C LEU A 198 -5.55 20.83 6.98
N GLN A 199 -4.38 21.50 6.90
CA GLN A 199 -3.99 22.27 5.72
C GLN A 199 -2.50 22.15 5.41
N ILE A 200 -2.19 22.27 4.11
CA ILE A 200 -0.82 22.41 3.58
C ILE A 200 -0.81 23.66 2.69
N GLU A 201 0.00 24.67 3.04
CA GLU A 201 0.06 25.96 2.33
C GLU A 201 -1.33 26.59 2.11
N GLY A 202 -2.23 26.49 3.10
CA GLY A 202 -3.60 27.00 3.05
C GLY A 202 -4.59 26.12 2.26
N GLY A 203 -4.13 25.04 1.65
CA GLY A 203 -5.01 24.07 0.96
C GLY A 203 -5.51 23.00 1.91
N GLU A 204 -6.84 22.77 1.96
CA GLU A 204 -7.45 21.73 2.80
C GLU A 204 -7.01 20.33 2.38
N THR A 205 -6.69 19.47 3.37
CA THR A 205 -6.19 18.11 3.14
C THR A 205 -7.27 17.03 3.16
N ARG A 206 -8.47 17.35 3.67
CA ARG A 206 -9.55 16.36 3.87
C ARG A 206 -9.88 15.54 2.62
N LYS A 207 -9.80 16.16 1.43
CA LYS A 207 -10.09 15.54 0.13
C LYS A 207 -8.84 15.07 -0.60
N MET A 208 -7.64 15.32 -0.05
CA MET A 208 -6.39 14.88 -0.66
C MET A 208 -6.18 13.40 -0.40
N THR A 209 -5.60 12.71 -1.36
CA THR A 209 -4.98 11.40 -1.12
C THR A 209 -3.72 11.56 -0.27
N ILE A 210 -3.26 10.49 0.38
CA ILE A 210 -1.97 10.48 1.10
C ILE A 210 -0.84 10.96 0.18
N TYR A 211 -0.88 10.54 -1.09
CA TYR A 211 0.15 10.87 -2.07
C TYR A 211 0.16 12.34 -2.46
N GLU A 212 -1.00 12.94 -2.70
CA GLU A 212 -1.10 14.38 -2.99
C GLU A 212 -0.57 15.22 -1.82
N ALA A 213 -0.94 14.85 -0.59
CA ALA A 213 -0.43 15.52 0.60
C ALA A 213 1.09 15.33 0.74
N ALA A 214 1.58 14.08 0.59
CA ALA A 214 3.01 13.78 0.65
C ALA A 214 3.82 14.55 -0.41
N GLN A 215 3.30 14.71 -1.63
CA GLN A 215 3.93 15.53 -2.67
C GLN A 215 4.03 17.00 -2.27
N ARG A 216 2.99 17.56 -1.69
CA ARG A 216 3.01 18.96 -1.23
C ARG A 216 3.98 19.18 -0.07
N LEU A 217 4.14 18.16 0.80
CA LEU A 217 5.10 18.21 1.91
C LEU A 217 6.56 18.16 1.43
N ARG A 218 6.82 17.61 0.26
CA ARG A 218 8.15 17.57 -0.35
C ARG A 218 8.50 18.89 -1.02
N GLY A 219 9.79 19.03 -1.36
CA GLY A 219 10.28 20.20 -2.08
C GLY A 219 11.80 20.34 -1.99
N LYS A 220 12.32 21.52 -2.31
CA LYS A 220 13.76 21.79 -2.26
C LYS A 220 14.21 21.90 -0.78
N ALA A 221 15.33 21.28 -0.43
CA ALA A 221 15.93 21.42 0.90
C ALA A 221 16.18 22.88 1.27
N GLY A 222 15.95 23.24 2.53
CA GLY A 222 16.06 24.61 3.06
C GLY A 222 14.82 25.48 2.79
N THR A 223 13.83 25.02 2.02
CA THR A 223 12.56 25.74 1.87
C THR A 223 11.62 25.45 3.03
N LYS A 224 10.81 26.43 3.43
CA LYS A 224 9.80 26.26 4.47
C LYS A 224 8.44 25.93 3.86
N ILE A 225 7.63 25.18 4.64
CA ILE A 225 6.24 24.85 4.34
C ILE A 225 5.37 25.16 5.55
N ARG A 226 4.18 25.68 5.33
CA ARG A 226 3.20 25.94 6.39
C ARG A 226 2.18 24.83 6.46
N LEU A 227 1.92 24.34 7.65
CA LEU A 227 0.90 23.34 7.95
C LEU A 227 -0.04 23.86 9.02
N SER A 228 -1.32 23.50 8.92
CA SER A 228 -2.25 23.56 10.03
C SER A 228 -2.52 22.15 10.50
N VAL A 229 -2.28 21.87 11.77
CA VAL A 229 -2.50 20.57 12.40
C VAL A 229 -3.46 20.70 13.57
N ARG A 230 -4.20 19.63 13.89
CA ARG A 230 -5.02 19.53 15.09
C ARG A 230 -4.46 18.47 16.01
N HIS A 231 -4.10 18.87 17.22
CA HIS A 231 -3.56 17.99 18.25
C HIS A 231 -4.68 17.24 18.99
N GLY A 232 -4.42 16.01 19.38
CA GLY A 232 -5.35 15.25 20.25
C GLY A 232 -6.63 14.75 19.58
N GLY A 233 -6.66 14.70 18.26
CA GLY A 233 -7.80 14.19 17.49
C GLY A 233 -8.85 15.23 17.12
N PRO A 234 -10.09 14.85 16.73
CA PRO A 234 -11.08 15.74 16.11
C PRO A 234 -11.55 16.92 16.97
N GLN A 235 -11.44 16.81 18.29
CA GLN A 235 -11.86 17.83 19.27
C GLN A 235 -10.69 18.62 19.87
N GLY A 236 -9.49 18.45 19.34
CA GLY A 236 -8.29 19.07 19.88
C GLY A 236 -8.04 20.49 19.36
N ASP A 237 -6.91 21.07 19.77
CA ASP A 237 -6.52 22.43 19.42
C ASP A 237 -5.79 22.49 18.08
N ASP A 238 -6.10 23.51 17.28
CA ASP A 238 -5.45 23.79 16.00
C ASP A 238 -4.18 24.59 16.21
N GLU A 239 -3.10 24.20 15.52
CA GLU A 239 -1.82 24.91 15.53
C GLU A 239 -1.29 25.08 14.10
N ASP A 240 -0.81 26.30 13.78
CA ASP A 240 -0.12 26.62 12.54
C ASP A 240 1.39 26.51 12.72
N LEU A 241 2.02 25.67 11.92
CA LEU A 241 3.44 25.34 12.00
C LEU A 241 4.16 25.74 10.70
N SER A 242 5.38 26.28 10.83
CA SER A 242 6.27 26.55 9.71
C SER A 242 7.49 25.64 9.82
N ILE A 243 7.61 24.69 8.88
CA ILE A 243 8.59 23.60 8.96
C ILE A 243 9.55 23.69 7.78
N GLU A 244 10.84 23.61 8.04
CA GLU A 244 11.86 23.57 7.00
C GLU A 244 11.96 22.18 6.39
N ARG A 245 12.00 22.10 5.06
CA ARG A 245 12.28 20.87 4.33
C ARG A 245 13.75 20.54 4.41
N ALA A 246 14.07 19.34 4.84
CA ALA A 246 15.43 18.82 4.89
C ALA A 246 15.53 17.48 4.17
N LYS A 247 16.76 17.09 3.84
CA LYS A 247 17.05 15.74 3.36
C LYS A 247 16.82 14.78 4.52
N THR A 248 15.80 13.96 4.42
CA THR A 248 15.45 12.95 5.41
C THR A 248 16.15 11.65 5.03
N GLN A 249 17.09 11.23 5.86
CA GLN A 249 17.68 9.89 5.79
C GLN A 249 17.05 9.07 6.91
N ARG A 250 16.20 8.13 6.56
CA ARG A 250 15.77 7.13 7.53
C ARG A 250 16.97 6.29 7.89
N ALA A 251 17.54 6.53 9.07
CA ALA A 251 18.42 5.52 9.65
C ALA A 251 17.59 4.24 9.84
N PRO A 252 17.99 3.10 9.27
CA PRO A 252 17.22 1.86 9.37
C PRO A 252 17.07 1.40 10.81
N LEU A 253 18.00 1.81 11.68
CA LEU A 253 18.05 1.47 13.11
C LEU A 253 18.43 2.70 13.93
N GLU A 254 17.90 2.76 15.13
CA GLU A 254 18.31 3.70 16.19
C GLU A 254 18.73 2.89 17.42
N ILE A 255 19.98 3.02 17.83
CA ILE A 255 20.49 2.37 19.04
C ILE A 255 20.18 3.27 20.23
N ARG A 256 19.52 2.72 21.22
CA ARG A 256 19.09 3.43 22.43
C ARG A 256 19.80 2.91 23.68
N PRO A 257 19.88 3.72 24.74
CA PRO A 257 20.42 3.27 26.02
C PRO A 257 19.69 2.04 26.56
N ASP A 258 20.43 1.04 27.02
CA ASP A 258 19.87 -0.09 27.75
C ASP A 258 19.29 0.37 29.09
N LYS A 259 18.03 0.03 29.32
CA LYS A 259 17.32 0.31 30.58
C LYS A 259 17.05 -0.95 31.38
N GLY A 260 17.97 -1.95 31.29
CA GLY A 260 17.87 -3.23 31.97
C GLY A 260 17.14 -4.33 31.21
N PHE A 261 16.74 -4.04 29.96
CA PHE A 261 16.03 -5.00 29.09
C PHE A 261 16.91 -5.60 28.00
N GLY A 262 18.15 -5.15 27.86
CA GLY A 262 19.12 -5.59 26.87
C GLY A 262 19.47 -4.51 25.85
N HIS A 263 20.31 -4.87 24.88
CA HIS A 263 20.70 -3.98 23.80
C HIS A 263 19.48 -3.49 23.04
N HIS A 264 19.18 -2.19 23.13
CA HIS A 264 17.95 -1.60 22.65
C HIS A 264 18.12 -1.10 21.22
N ILE A 265 17.49 -1.78 20.27
CA ILE A 265 17.45 -1.42 18.86
C ILE A 265 16.04 -1.02 18.49
N ARG A 266 15.84 0.26 18.14
CA ARG A 266 14.59 0.72 17.56
C ARG A 266 14.63 0.56 16.04
N ILE A 267 13.59 -0.04 15.50
CA ILE A 267 13.37 -0.22 14.06
C ILE A 267 12.14 0.61 13.68
N SER A 268 12.34 1.82 13.18
CA SER A 268 11.26 2.76 12.89
C SER A 268 10.50 2.44 11.61
N ALA A 269 11.12 1.72 10.68
CA ALA A 269 10.51 1.16 9.46
C ALA A 269 11.38 0.02 8.93
N ILE A 270 10.77 -0.89 8.17
CA ILE A 270 11.51 -1.93 7.46
C ILE A 270 11.80 -1.44 6.04
N THR A 271 13.08 -1.34 5.70
CA THR A 271 13.60 -0.86 4.42
C THR A 271 14.53 -1.90 3.80
N PRO A 272 14.92 -1.79 2.52
CA PRO A 272 15.87 -2.71 1.89
C PRO A 272 17.22 -2.83 2.62
N THR A 273 17.59 -1.82 3.42
CA THR A 273 18.86 -1.80 4.18
C THR A 273 18.73 -2.27 5.61
N THR A 274 17.51 -2.40 6.16
CA THR A 274 17.24 -2.72 7.58
C THR A 274 17.87 -4.05 7.99
N ALA A 275 17.65 -5.12 7.22
CA ALA A 275 18.20 -6.43 7.56
C ALA A 275 19.73 -6.44 7.57
N LYS A 276 20.37 -5.73 6.63
CA LYS A 276 21.84 -5.60 6.58
C LYS A 276 22.37 -4.84 7.79
N ALA A 277 21.77 -3.70 8.12
CA ALA A 277 22.17 -2.90 9.26
C ALA A 277 21.98 -3.66 10.59
N LEU A 278 20.81 -4.32 10.74
CA LEU A 278 20.54 -5.13 11.93
C LEU A 278 21.54 -6.28 12.08
N LYS A 279 21.87 -6.97 10.98
CA LYS A 279 22.91 -8.03 11.01
C LYS A 279 24.26 -7.51 11.49
N GLN A 280 24.68 -6.34 11.03
CA GLN A 280 25.95 -5.72 11.48
C GLN A 280 25.92 -5.40 12.98
N GLU A 281 24.80 -4.86 13.46
CA GLU A 281 24.65 -4.54 14.89
C GLU A 281 24.63 -5.80 15.75
N LEU A 282 23.94 -6.85 15.34
CA LEU A 282 23.92 -8.14 16.04
C LEU A 282 25.31 -8.82 16.09
N LEU A 283 26.09 -8.70 15.01
CA LEU A 283 27.47 -9.20 14.98
C LEU A 283 28.39 -8.41 15.94
N ALA A 284 28.22 -7.09 16.03
CA ALA A 284 28.97 -6.24 16.96
C ALA A 284 28.59 -6.51 18.43
N LEU A 285 27.28 -6.78 18.67
CA LEU A 285 26.78 -7.13 20.00
C LEU A 285 27.38 -8.46 20.51
N GLY A 286 27.62 -9.40 19.62
CA GLY A 286 28.07 -10.76 19.95
C GLY A 286 26.95 -11.69 20.42
N PRO A 287 27.21 -13.00 20.55
CA PRO A 287 26.21 -14.01 20.87
C PRO A 287 25.65 -13.89 22.29
N ASP A 288 24.50 -14.51 22.52
CA ASP A 288 23.86 -14.71 23.83
C ASP A 288 23.64 -13.43 24.67
N LYS A 289 23.51 -12.28 24.03
CA LYS A 289 23.19 -11.04 24.73
C LYS A 289 21.67 -10.83 24.78
N PRO A 290 21.14 -10.21 25.86
CA PRO A 290 19.75 -9.81 25.88
C PRO A 290 19.51 -8.70 24.84
N LEU A 291 18.42 -8.82 24.09
CA LEU A 291 18.07 -7.92 23.00
C LEU A 291 16.65 -7.37 23.19
N LEU A 292 16.50 -6.07 22.96
CA LEU A 292 15.20 -5.41 22.87
C LEU A 292 15.04 -4.83 21.48
N LEU A 293 14.02 -5.31 20.76
CA LEU A 293 13.60 -4.77 19.47
C LEU A 293 12.36 -3.87 19.66
N ASP A 294 12.48 -2.60 19.34
CA ASP A 294 11.39 -1.62 19.47
C ASP A 294 10.77 -1.33 18.10
N PHE A 295 9.59 -1.90 17.87
CA PHE A 295 8.78 -1.70 16.65
C PHE A 295 7.66 -0.68 16.85
N ARG A 296 7.61 0.05 17.96
CA ARG A 296 6.55 1.05 18.19
C ARG A 296 6.55 2.11 17.10
N GLY A 297 5.37 2.36 16.49
CA GLY A 297 5.21 3.28 15.39
C GLY A 297 5.85 2.83 14.08
N ASN A 298 6.19 1.55 13.94
CA ASN A 298 6.75 1.00 12.70
C ASN A 298 5.61 0.58 11.76
N PRO A 299 5.43 1.24 10.60
CA PRO A 299 4.35 0.92 9.65
C PRO A 299 4.63 -0.35 8.83
N GLY A 300 5.74 -1.02 9.06
CA GLY A 300 6.20 -2.16 8.27
C GLY A 300 7.17 -1.76 7.17
N GLY A 301 7.05 -2.41 6.05
CA GLY A 301 7.84 -2.28 4.82
C GLY A 301 7.50 -3.39 3.85
N GLU A 302 8.29 -3.53 2.79
CA GLU A 302 8.08 -4.57 1.79
C GLU A 302 8.13 -5.99 2.40
N PHE A 303 7.32 -6.90 1.85
CA PHE A 303 7.21 -8.26 2.36
C PHE A 303 8.57 -8.97 2.43
N ASP A 304 9.34 -8.93 1.34
CA ASP A 304 10.64 -9.60 1.26
C ASP A 304 11.68 -9.01 2.22
N ASP A 305 11.64 -7.69 2.47
CA ASP A 305 12.49 -7.04 3.46
C ASP A 305 12.15 -7.51 4.86
N SER A 306 10.87 -7.68 5.16
CA SER A 306 10.38 -8.19 6.44
C SER A 306 10.79 -9.65 6.66
N ILE A 307 10.70 -10.49 5.62
CA ILE A 307 11.23 -11.85 5.66
C ILE A 307 12.74 -11.84 5.95
N ARG A 308 13.53 -10.97 5.31
CA ARG A 308 14.98 -10.84 5.55
C ARG A 308 15.30 -10.45 7.00
N VAL A 309 14.51 -9.59 7.61
CA VAL A 309 14.67 -9.21 9.03
C VAL A 309 14.36 -10.42 9.94
N ALA A 310 13.24 -11.10 9.74
CA ALA A 310 12.87 -12.27 10.54
C ALA A 310 13.90 -13.41 10.44
N GLN A 311 14.44 -13.65 9.25
CA GLN A 311 15.45 -14.68 8.99
C GLN A 311 16.74 -14.53 9.84
N LEU A 312 17.07 -13.32 10.29
CA LEU A 312 18.27 -13.12 11.13
C LEU A 312 18.20 -13.90 12.45
N PHE A 313 17.01 -14.24 12.91
CA PHE A 313 16.76 -14.88 14.21
C PHE A 313 16.29 -16.34 14.08
N LEU A 314 15.90 -16.79 12.90
CA LEU A 314 15.21 -18.05 12.70
C LEU A 314 16.12 -19.06 11.97
N PRO A 315 16.31 -20.28 12.53
CA PRO A 315 17.11 -21.32 11.88
C PRO A 315 16.55 -21.71 10.52
N LYS A 316 17.41 -22.25 9.66
CA LYS A 316 17.03 -22.78 8.36
C LYS A 316 15.86 -23.78 8.48
N GLY A 317 14.88 -23.62 7.61
CA GLY A 317 13.68 -24.46 7.58
C GLY A 317 12.55 -23.99 8.49
N THR A 318 12.76 -22.97 9.34
CA THR A 318 11.70 -22.42 10.21
C THR A 318 10.67 -21.67 9.36
N PRO A 319 9.36 -21.95 9.49
CA PRO A 319 8.33 -21.16 8.84
C PRO A 319 8.34 -19.71 9.33
N ILE A 320 8.14 -18.76 8.41
CA ILE A 320 8.08 -17.33 8.72
C ILE A 320 6.67 -16.80 8.48
N ALA A 321 6.13 -17.02 7.30
CA ALA A 321 4.80 -16.55 6.92
C ALA A 321 4.22 -17.39 5.78
N THR A 322 2.92 -17.26 5.57
CA THR A 322 2.24 -17.78 4.39
C THR A 322 1.54 -16.63 3.68
N LEU A 323 1.81 -16.46 2.39
CA LEU A 323 1.04 -15.59 1.51
C LEU A 323 -0.05 -16.41 0.83
N GLU A 324 -1.29 -15.94 0.91
CA GLU A 324 -2.43 -16.48 0.18
C GLU A 324 -2.87 -15.48 -0.88
N ARG A 325 -2.97 -15.93 -2.12
CA ARG A 325 -3.55 -15.19 -3.22
C ARG A 325 -4.62 -16.03 -3.91
N ARG A 326 -5.38 -15.41 -4.81
CA ARG A 326 -6.29 -16.14 -5.67
C ARG A 326 -5.52 -17.23 -6.44
N GLY A 327 -5.86 -18.49 -6.20
CA GLY A 327 -5.23 -19.66 -6.85
C GLY A 327 -4.14 -20.37 -6.05
N GLY A 328 -3.82 -19.95 -4.81
CA GLY A 328 -2.90 -20.73 -3.99
C GLY A 328 -2.23 -20.00 -2.84
N LYS A 329 -1.50 -20.79 -2.07
CA LYS A 329 -0.72 -20.34 -0.91
C LYS A 329 0.76 -20.57 -1.14
N GLN A 330 1.59 -19.59 -0.77
CA GLN A 330 3.05 -19.65 -0.80
C GLN A 330 3.58 -19.52 0.62
N LYS A 331 4.37 -20.48 1.06
CA LYS A 331 5.04 -20.43 2.37
C LYS A 331 6.43 -19.83 2.24
N SER A 332 6.77 -18.93 3.15
CA SER A 332 8.12 -18.42 3.33
C SER A 332 8.78 -19.14 4.52
N ILE A 333 9.98 -19.63 4.32
CA ILE A 333 10.78 -20.32 5.34
C ILE A 333 12.14 -19.65 5.47
N SER A 334 12.77 -19.74 6.65
CA SER A 334 14.11 -19.21 6.86
C SER A 334 15.15 -20.03 6.11
N GLU A 335 16.09 -19.34 5.48
CA GLU A 335 17.27 -19.93 4.81
C GLU A 335 18.55 -19.72 5.60
N THR A 336 18.51 -19.07 6.77
CA THR A 336 19.66 -18.69 7.58
C THR A 336 20.25 -19.90 8.30
N ALA A 337 21.52 -20.22 7.98
CA ALA A 337 22.24 -21.31 8.62
C ALA A 337 22.71 -20.97 10.04
N THR A 338 23.03 -19.72 10.31
CA THR A 338 23.55 -19.23 11.58
C THR A 338 22.70 -18.06 12.09
N PRO A 339 21.52 -18.34 12.70
CA PRO A 339 20.67 -17.29 13.25
C PRO A 339 21.30 -16.68 14.50
N TYR A 340 20.99 -15.42 14.76
CA TYR A 340 21.29 -14.79 16.04
C TYR A 340 20.26 -15.26 17.09
N VAL A 341 20.74 -15.85 18.16
CA VAL A 341 19.90 -16.30 19.28
C VAL A 341 20.24 -15.48 20.52
N PRO A 342 19.42 -14.50 20.90
CA PRO A 342 19.63 -13.73 22.12
C PRO A 342 19.33 -14.58 23.36
N SER A 343 20.00 -14.29 24.48
CA SER A 343 19.66 -14.92 25.77
C SER A 343 18.25 -14.57 26.25
N ARG A 344 17.76 -13.41 25.86
CA ARG A 344 16.40 -12.92 26.08
C ARG A 344 16.01 -12.01 24.93
N LEU A 345 14.84 -12.21 24.34
CA LEU A 345 14.28 -11.33 23.32
C LEU A 345 13.04 -10.61 23.88
N THR A 346 13.13 -9.28 23.95
CA THR A 346 12.03 -8.39 24.29
C THR A 346 11.61 -7.62 23.05
N ILE A 347 10.32 -7.54 22.79
CA ILE A 347 9.76 -6.83 21.64
C ILE A 347 8.78 -5.77 22.14
N LEU A 348 8.98 -4.51 21.73
CA LEU A 348 8.01 -3.44 21.98
C LEU A 348 7.16 -3.22 20.73
N GLN A 349 5.85 -3.11 20.93
CA GLN A 349 4.86 -2.87 19.90
C GLN A 349 3.80 -1.87 20.36
N ASP A 350 3.08 -1.26 19.43
CA ASP A 350 1.95 -0.39 19.71
C ASP A 350 0.90 -0.45 18.59
N GLU A 351 -0.20 0.29 18.74
CA GLU A 351 -1.30 0.40 17.78
C GLU A 351 -0.92 0.93 16.38
N LEU A 352 0.31 1.37 16.22
CA LEU A 352 0.86 1.86 14.95
C LEU A 352 1.91 0.93 14.36
N THR A 353 2.24 -0.15 15.08
CA THR A 353 3.04 -1.24 14.55
C THR A 353 2.20 -2.02 13.55
N ALA A 354 2.61 -2.03 12.25
CA ALA A 354 1.76 -2.53 11.18
C ALA A 354 2.48 -3.41 10.16
N SER A 355 1.71 -4.20 9.39
CA SER A 355 2.14 -4.85 8.15
C SER A 355 3.40 -5.72 8.32
N GLY A 356 4.48 -5.43 7.59
CA GLY A 356 5.75 -6.16 7.67
C GLY A 356 6.35 -6.24 9.08
N ALA A 357 6.12 -5.24 9.94
CA ALA A 357 6.52 -5.29 11.34
C ALA A 357 5.73 -6.34 12.12
N GLU A 358 4.42 -6.46 11.87
CA GLU A 358 3.56 -7.50 12.45
C GLU A 358 4.01 -8.89 12.00
N LEU A 359 4.38 -9.04 10.71
CA LEU A 359 4.93 -10.28 10.18
C LEU A 359 6.20 -10.70 10.95
N VAL A 360 7.14 -9.78 11.16
CA VAL A 360 8.37 -10.07 11.92
C VAL A 360 8.03 -10.47 13.35
N ILE A 361 7.16 -9.74 14.03
CA ILE A 361 6.74 -10.04 15.41
C ILE A 361 6.08 -11.43 15.47
N ALA A 362 5.13 -11.73 14.58
CA ALA A 362 4.46 -13.02 14.54
C ALA A 362 5.46 -14.18 14.33
N ALA A 363 6.41 -14.01 13.40
CA ALA A 363 7.44 -15.02 13.15
C ALA A 363 8.35 -15.27 14.35
N LEU A 364 8.80 -14.20 15.03
CA LEU A 364 9.72 -14.32 16.19
C LEU A 364 8.99 -14.88 17.41
N THR A 365 7.76 -14.50 17.66
CA THR A 365 6.99 -14.98 18.82
C THR A 365 6.52 -16.43 18.64
N ALA A 366 6.24 -16.87 17.43
CA ALA A 366 5.86 -18.25 17.13
C ALA A 366 7.04 -19.23 17.30
N HIS A 367 8.30 -18.77 17.21
CA HIS A 367 9.48 -19.61 17.36
C HIS A 367 9.85 -19.79 18.83
N ALA A 368 9.35 -20.84 19.47
CA ALA A 368 9.50 -21.11 20.88
C ALA A 368 10.95 -21.01 21.43
N PRO A 369 12.02 -21.45 20.71
CA PRO A 369 13.40 -21.31 21.20
C PRO A 369 13.85 -19.88 21.48
N LEU A 370 13.28 -18.86 20.77
CA LEU A 370 13.61 -17.45 21.02
C LEU A 370 13.02 -16.93 22.34
N ARG A 371 11.97 -17.58 22.87
CA ARG A 371 11.27 -17.13 24.08
C ARG A 371 10.94 -15.64 24.04
N ALA A 372 10.61 -15.12 22.85
CA ALA A 372 10.28 -13.72 22.65
C ALA A 372 9.10 -13.32 23.53
N ARG A 373 9.16 -12.14 24.14
CA ARG A 373 8.08 -11.55 24.93
C ARG A 373 7.73 -10.18 24.36
N THR A 374 6.45 -9.97 24.10
CA THR A 374 5.93 -8.70 23.58
C THR A 374 5.38 -7.83 24.71
N PHE A 375 5.65 -6.52 24.59
CA PHE A 375 5.19 -5.51 25.53
C PHE A 375 4.57 -4.34 24.78
N GLY A 376 3.50 -3.80 25.28
CA GLY A 376 2.84 -2.64 24.73
C GLY A 376 1.35 -2.82 24.50
N LYS A 377 0.91 -2.35 23.32
CA LYS A 377 -0.49 -2.46 22.92
C LYS A 377 -0.65 -3.42 21.75
N ARG A 378 -1.89 -3.75 21.47
CA ARG A 378 -2.26 -4.48 20.26
C ARG A 378 -1.79 -3.72 19.03
N THR A 379 -1.24 -4.43 18.04
CA THR A 379 -0.76 -3.85 16.78
C THR A 379 -1.92 -3.42 15.88
N PHE A 380 -1.60 -2.77 14.77
CA PHE A 380 -2.56 -2.16 13.85
C PHE A 380 -3.52 -3.19 13.21
N GLY A 381 -3.00 -4.31 12.73
CA GLY A 381 -3.81 -5.34 12.07
C GLY A 381 -3.81 -5.29 10.55
N LYS A 382 -2.71 -4.88 9.91
CA LYS A 382 -2.58 -4.95 8.45
C LYS A 382 -1.98 -6.29 8.02
N GLY A 383 -2.84 -7.29 7.81
CA GLY A 383 -2.47 -8.65 7.37
C GLY A 383 -2.61 -8.86 5.86
N VAL A 384 -2.40 -7.82 5.04
CA VAL A 384 -2.53 -7.89 3.58
C VAL A 384 -1.36 -7.21 2.86
N VAL A 385 -1.13 -7.64 1.60
CA VAL A 385 -0.11 -7.05 0.71
C VAL A 385 -0.78 -6.56 -0.57
N GLN A 386 -0.36 -5.39 -1.02
CA GLN A 386 -0.80 -4.79 -2.27
C GLN A 386 0.21 -5.08 -3.39
N ASP A 387 -0.29 -5.44 -4.57
CA ASP A 387 0.44 -5.29 -5.81
C ASP A 387 0.33 -3.84 -6.29
N SER A 388 1.45 -3.29 -6.76
CA SER A 388 1.51 -1.98 -7.42
C SER A 388 1.86 -2.20 -8.88
N VAL A 389 0.85 -2.20 -9.75
CA VAL A 389 1.01 -2.48 -11.18
C VAL A 389 1.05 -1.17 -11.95
N THR A 390 2.21 -0.88 -12.52
CA THR A 390 2.44 0.29 -13.36
C THR A 390 1.79 0.09 -14.72
N LEU A 391 0.89 0.99 -15.12
CA LEU A 391 0.25 0.94 -16.42
C LEU A 391 1.06 1.77 -17.42
N LYS A 392 1.40 1.17 -18.58
CA LYS A 392 2.19 1.80 -19.66
C LYS A 392 3.41 2.56 -19.10
N ASP A 393 4.26 1.85 -18.35
CA ASP A 393 5.49 2.40 -17.73
C ASP A 393 5.27 3.67 -16.87
N GLY A 394 4.05 3.84 -16.33
CA GLY A 394 3.66 4.97 -15.48
C GLY A 394 2.96 6.12 -16.23
N GLU A 395 2.97 6.12 -17.56
CA GLU A 395 2.25 7.12 -18.37
C GLU A 395 0.75 7.11 -18.09
N TRP A 396 0.19 5.96 -17.70
CA TRP A 396 -1.22 5.79 -17.40
C TRP A 396 -1.52 5.67 -15.90
N GLY A 397 -0.50 5.80 -15.05
CA GLY A 397 -0.66 5.69 -13.60
C GLY A 397 -0.30 4.30 -13.05
N ILE A 398 -0.73 4.04 -11.82
CA ILE A 398 -0.47 2.79 -11.10
C ILE A 398 -1.78 2.29 -10.48
N VAL A 399 -2.11 1.02 -10.71
CA VAL A 399 -3.13 0.30 -9.94
C VAL A 399 -2.46 -0.33 -8.73
N LYS A 400 -2.77 0.16 -7.54
CA LYS A 400 -2.38 -0.46 -6.28
C LYS A 400 -3.58 -1.21 -5.73
N ILE A 401 -3.46 -2.52 -5.58
CA ILE A 401 -4.58 -3.39 -5.25
C ILE A 401 -4.17 -4.48 -4.27
N THR A 402 -5.01 -4.77 -3.29
CA THR A 402 -4.80 -5.87 -2.37
C THR A 402 -4.87 -7.20 -3.12
N ALA A 403 -3.70 -7.86 -3.20
CA ALA A 403 -3.47 -9.06 -3.98
C ALA A 403 -3.22 -10.31 -3.10
N PHE A 404 -2.77 -10.11 -1.87
CA PHE A 404 -2.43 -11.21 -0.98
C PHE A 404 -2.93 -10.97 0.43
N LYS A 405 -3.20 -12.08 1.14
CA LYS A 405 -3.39 -12.12 2.58
C LYS A 405 -2.17 -12.80 3.23
N ILE A 406 -1.73 -12.27 4.37
CA ILE A 406 -0.59 -12.79 5.13
C ILE A 406 -1.14 -13.58 6.32
N TYR A 407 -0.53 -14.74 6.57
CA TYR A 407 -0.72 -15.51 7.79
C TYR A 407 0.63 -15.73 8.46
N GLY A 408 0.64 -15.77 9.76
CA GLY A 408 1.81 -16.15 10.56
C GLY A 408 2.21 -17.62 10.37
N PRO A 409 3.32 -18.04 11.02
CA PRO A 409 3.86 -19.41 10.88
C PRO A 409 2.86 -20.51 11.23
N ASN A 410 1.98 -20.26 12.21
CA ASN A 410 0.96 -21.21 12.67
C ASN A 410 -0.44 -20.88 12.13
N ASN A 411 -0.53 -20.22 10.98
CA ASN A 411 -1.76 -19.69 10.37
C ASN A 411 -2.46 -18.59 11.20
N GLU A 412 -1.72 -17.84 12.00
CA GLU A 412 -2.29 -16.67 12.70
C GLU A 412 -2.77 -15.64 11.68
N ASP A 413 -4.03 -15.25 11.81
CA ASP A 413 -4.66 -14.20 11.03
C ASP A 413 -4.83 -12.96 11.91
N TRP A 414 -4.00 -11.97 11.72
CA TRP A 414 -4.08 -10.70 12.45
C TRP A 414 -4.74 -9.57 11.64
N ASN A 415 -5.20 -9.85 10.40
CA ASN A 415 -5.84 -8.81 9.59
C ASN A 415 -7.07 -8.25 10.31
N GLU A 416 -7.17 -6.92 10.39
CA GLU A 416 -8.21 -6.16 11.12
C GLU A 416 -8.26 -6.41 12.64
N LYS A 417 -7.40 -7.28 13.17
CA LYS A 417 -7.41 -7.68 14.59
C LYS A 417 -6.17 -7.21 15.33
N GLY A 418 -5.02 -7.11 14.64
CA GLY A 418 -3.73 -6.89 15.25
C GLY A 418 -3.22 -8.04 16.13
N LEU A 419 -1.93 -8.04 16.40
CA LEU A 419 -1.29 -8.98 17.32
C LEU A 419 -1.41 -8.45 18.75
N PRO A 420 -1.88 -9.24 19.72
CA PRO A 420 -1.90 -8.83 21.13
C PRO A 420 -0.48 -8.73 21.67
N ALA A 421 -0.24 -7.85 22.64
CA ALA A 421 0.96 -7.89 23.45
C ALA A 421 0.77 -8.84 24.63
N ASP A 422 1.86 -9.52 25.06
CA ASP A 422 1.84 -10.39 26.24
C ASP A 422 1.69 -9.59 27.54
N ASN A 423 2.26 -8.36 27.56
CA ASN A 423 2.35 -7.54 28.76
C ASN A 423 2.22 -6.05 28.44
N GLU A 424 1.89 -5.25 29.45
CA GLU A 424 2.00 -3.80 29.38
C GLU A 424 3.46 -3.34 29.36
N ILE A 425 3.71 -2.14 28.81
CA ILE A 425 5.05 -1.57 28.76
C ILE A 425 5.52 -1.23 30.19
N PRO A 426 6.69 -1.74 30.64
CA PRO A 426 7.28 -1.31 31.88
C PRO A 426 7.52 0.21 31.90
N LYS A 427 7.29 0.84 33.07
CA LYS A 427 7.41 2.30 33.22
C LYS A 427 8.76 2.84 32.77
N GLU A 428 9.81 2.07 32.92
CA GLU A 428 11.19 2.37 32.54
C GLU A 428 11.36 2.52 31.02
N LEU A 429 10.48 1.89 30.23
CA LEU A 429 10.48 1.92 28.76
C LEU A 429 9.47 2.87 28.13
N ILE A 430 8.65 3.54 28.95
CA ILE A 430 7.63 4.50 28.48
C ILE A 430 8.27 5.79 27.95
N ARG A 431 9.44 6.18 28.40
CA ARG A 431 10.13 7.44 28.07
C ARG A 431 11.18 7.27 27.00
#